data_67be9a10242d4b642efa2a82893d38a9
#
_entry.id   67be9a10242d4b642efa2a82893d38a9
#
_cell.length_a   1.000
_cell.length_b   1.000
_cell.length_c   1.000
_cell.angle_alpha   90.00
_cell.angle_beta   90.00
_cell.angle_gamma   90.00
#
_symmetry.space_group_name_H-M   'P 1'
#
loop_
_entity.id
_entity.type
_entity.pdbx_description
1 polymer ?
#
loop_
_entity_poly.entity_id
_entity_poly.type
_entity_poly.pdbx_seq_one_letter_code
_entity_poly.pdbx_strand_id
1 'polypeptide(L)'
;MQLIPTSIPEVVILEPRLFRDERGYFFESFSEQRFAELVAPTHFVQDNESRSSYGVVRGLHFQLPPHAQAKLVRVLRGRVLDVAVDVRLGSPTFGQHVAVELTEDNHRMLFLPHGFAHGFSVLSEEAVFQYKCDNYYAPEAEGAIAWDDPALGINWGLPAEAIRLSAKDSKHPRLSEAPQLFNYSTTLHL
;
A
#
# COMPACT_ATOMS: atom_id res chain seq x y z
N MET A 1 -14.61 4.64 13.11
CA MET A 1 -13.87 4.06 11.97
C MET A 1 -14.83 3.17 11.21
N GLN A 2 -14.86 3.25 9.89
CA GLN A 2 -15.72 2.44 9.00
C GLN A 2 -14.82 1.67 8.04
N LEU A 3 -15.13 0.39 7.82
CA LEU A 3 -14.46 -0.44 6.83
C LEU A 3 -15.21 -0.32 5.49
N ILE A 4 -14.48 -0.07 4.41
CA ILE A 4 -14.99 0.00 3.05
C ILE A 4 -14.29 -1.09 2.24
N PRO A 5 -15.04 -2.05 1.68
CA PRO A 5 -14.46 -3.12 0.86
C PRO A 5 -13.92 -2.58 -0.47
N THR A 6 -12.93 -3.27 -1.04
CA THR A 6 -12.43 -3.02 -2.39
C THR A 6 -12.79 -4.17 -3.32
N SER A 7 -12.30 -4.13 -4.56
CA SER A 7 -12.46 -5.24 -5.53
C SER A 7 -11.71 -6.51 -5.13
N ILE A 8 -10.70 -6.40 -4.26
CA ILE A 8 -9.98 -7.54 -3.68
C ILE A 8 -10.32 -7.56 -2.19
N PRO A 9 -11.09 -8.55 -1.70
CA PRO A 9 -11.68 -8.52 -0.35
C PRO A 9 -10.70 -8.35 0.80
N GLU A 10 -9.47 -8.83 0.66
CA GLU A 10 -8.44 -8.74 1.70
C GLU A 10 -7.79 -7.34 1.79
N VAL A 11 -7.88 -6.54 0.72
CA VAL A 11 -7.41 -5.16 0.70
C VAL A 11 -8.57 -4.25 1.06
N VAL A 12 -8.49 -3.55 2.18
CA VAL A 12 -9.62 -2.79 2.71
C VAL A 12 -9.26 -1.33 3.00
N ILE A 13 -10.25 -0.45 2.78
CA ILE A 13 -10.13 0.96 3.14
C ILE A 13 -10.72 1.15 4.54
N LEU A 14 -10.00 1.88 5.38
CA LEU A 14 -10.47 2.32 6.68
C LEU A 14 -10.72 3.84 6.64
N GLU A 15 -11.96 4.24 6.85
CA GLU A 15 -12.36 5.64 6.91
C GLU A 15 -12.60 6.07 8.36
N PRO A 16 -11.80 7.02 8.90
CA PRO A 16 -11.95 7.45 10.28
C PRO A 16 -13.19 8.33 10.45
N ARG A 17 -13.73 8.34 11.67
CA ARG A 17 -14.72 9.35 12.07
C ARG A 17 -13.98 10.59 12.55
N LEU A 18 -14.20 11.71 11.87
CA LEU A 18 -13.65 13.00 12.25
C LEU A 18 -14.60 13.75 13.17
N PHE A 19 -14.04 14.34 14.22
CA PHE A 19 -14.70 15.27 15.11
C PHE A 19 -14.18 16.68 14.81
N ARG A 20 -15.04 17.53 14.24
CA ARG A 20 -14.66 18.88 13.77
C ARG A 20 -15.29 19.94 14.67
N ASP A 21 -14.53 21.00 14.98
CA ASP A 21 -15.00 22.23 15.61
C ASP A 21 -14.21 23.44 15.05
N GLU A 22 -14.39 24.61 15.63
CA GLU A 22 -13.72 25.86 15.24
C GLU A 22 -12.20 25.84 15.36
N ARG A 23 -11.63 24.90 16.12
CA ARG A 23 -10.18 24.72 16.31
C ARG A 23 -9.55 23.80 15.26
N GLY A 24 -10.37 23.06 14.47
CA GLY A 24 -9.92 22.09 13.48
C GLY A 24 -10.62 20.75 13.61
N TYR A 25 -9.85 19.65 13.65
CA TYR A 25 -10.41 18.32 13.76
C TYR A 25 -9.59 17.42 14.70
N PHE A 26 -10.26 16.42 15.23
CA PHE A 26 -9.66 15.31 15.96
C PHE A 26 -10.20 14.00 15.41
N PHE A 27 -9.36 12.98 15.31
CA PHE A 27 -9.78 11.60 15.07
C PHE A 27 -8.75 10.62 15.63
N GLU A 28 -9.22 9.42 15.95
CA GLU A 28 -8.36 8.29 16.29
C GLU A 28 -7.77 7.74 15.00
N SER A 29 -6.47 7.96 14.76
CA SER A 29 -5.80 7.55 13.54
C SER A 29 -5.42 6.06 13.55
N PHE A 30 -5.28 5.44 14.72
CA PHE A 30 -5.06 4.01 14.90
C PHE A 30 -5.45 3.58 16.31
N SER A 31 -6.05 2.41 16.40
CA SER A 31 -6.27 1.66 17.64
C SER A 31 -6.14 0.19 17.29
N GLU A 32 -5.18 -0.50 17.91
CA GLU A 32 -4.92 -1.93 17.70
C GLU A 32 -6.19 -2.77 17.98
N GLN A 33 -6.89 -2.44 19.08
CA GLN A 33 -8.13 -3.13 19.44
C GLN A 33 -9.18 -2.97 18.33
N ARG A 34 -9.44 -1.74 17.86
CA ARG A 34 -10.44 -1.50 16.80
C ARG A 34 -10.02 -2.08 15.45
N PHE A 35 -8.74 -2.07 15.15
CA PHE A 35 -8.22 -2.70 13.95
C PHE A 35 -8.45 -4.21 13.98
N ALA A 36 -8.15 -4.85 15.12
CA ALA A 36 -8.39 -6.28 15.31
C ALA A 36 -9.88 -6.67 15.21
N GLU A 37 -10.78 -5.81 15.70
CA GLU A 37 -12.24 -6.01 15.61
C GLU A 37 -12.78 -5.85 14.19
N LEU A 38 -12.24 -4.93 13.40
CA LEU A 38 -12.77 -4.56 12.07
C LEU A 38 -12.10 -5.30 10.92
N VAL A 39 -10.82 -5.61 11.04
CA VAL A 39 -10.00 -6.18 9.97
C VAL A 39 -9.43 -7.53 10.40
N ALA A 40 -8.42 -7.52 11.27
CA ALA A 40 -7.75 -8.73 11.75
C ALA A 40 -6.82 -8.40 12.93
N PRO A 41 -6.56 -9.36 13.83
CA PRO A 41 -5.52 -9.22 14.84
C PRO A 41 -4.15 -9.02 14.19
N THR A 42 -3.64 -7.79 14.22
CA THR A 42 -2.36 -7.42 13.62
C THR A 42 -1.56 -6.55 14.58
N HIS A 43 -0.34 -6.95 14.89
CA HIS A 43 0.56 -6.20 15.74
C HIS A 43 1.57 -5.43 14.89
N PHE A 44 1.39 -4.10 14.76
CA PHE A 44 2.32 -3.26 14.03
C PHE A 44 3.53 -2.89 14.88
N VAL A 45 4.72 -3.13 14.33
CA VAL A 45 6.01 -3.00 15.06
C VAL A 45 6.92 -1.89 14.51
N GLN A 46 6.59 -1.33 13.34
CA GLN A 46 7.41 -0.32 12.67
C GLN A 46 6.54 0.72 11.97
N ASP A 47 6.86 2.00 12.16
CA ASP A 47 6.30 3.12 11.43
C ASP A 47 7.36 3.72 10.49
N ASN A 48 6.93 4.04 9.27
CA ASN A 48 7.76 4.70 8.27
C ASN A 48 7.06 5.96 7.75
N GLU A 49 7.86 6.98 7.46
CA GLU A 49 7.38 8.20 6.82
C GLU A 49 8.26 8.57 5.62
N SER A 50 7.65 9.05 4.56
CA SER A 50 8.35 9.58 3.40
C SER A 50 7.70 10.86 2.89
N ARG A 51 8.52 11.77 2.34
CA ARG A 51 8.07 12.95 1.61
C ARG A 51 8.50 12.82 0.16
N SER A 52 7.60 13.10 -0.77
CA SER A 52 7.85 12.97 -2.21
C SER A 52 7.16 14.09 -2.97
N SER A 53 7.78 14.57 -4.05
CA SER A 53 7.21 15.60 -4.94
C SER A 53 6.31 14.99 -6.01
N TYR A 54 5.55 15.85 -6.70
CA TYR A 54 4.70 15.50 -7.84
C TYR A 54 5.42 14.61 -8.85
N GLY A 55 4.73 13.59 -9.32
CA GLY A 55 5.22 12.67 -10.33
C GLY A 55 6.07 11.52 -9.79
N VAL A 56 6.48 11.54 -8.52
CA VAL A 56 7.21 10.40 -7.94
C VAL A 56 6.29 9.19 -7.89
N VAL A 57 6.79 8.07 -8.43
CA VAL A 57 6.22 6.72 -8.27
C VAL A 57 7.20 5.89 -7.47
N ARG A 58 6.73 5.22 -6.41
CA ARG A 58 7.50 4.25 -5.62
C ARG A 58 6.79 2.92 -5.68
N GLY A 59 7.52 1.86 -5.95
CA GLY A 59 6.95 0.51 -5.99
C GLY A 59 7.37 -0.27 -7.22
N LEU A 60 6.80 -1.44 -7.37
CA LEU A 60 5.89 -2.14 -6.48
C LEU A 60 6.70 -3.07 -5.57
N HIS A 61 6.68 -2.86 -4.28
CA HIS A 61 7.58 -3.52 -3.32
C HIS A 61 6.84 -4.46 -2.37
N PHE A 62 7.51 -5.54 -1.97
CA PHE A 62 7.08 -6.47 -0.92
C PHE A 62 8.28 -7.07 -0.21
N GLN A 63 8.07 -7.78 0.89
CA GLN A 63 9.05 -8.67 1.51
C GLN A 63 8.51 -10.09 1.55
N LEU A 64 9.38 -11.04 1.27
CA LEU A 64 9.06 -12.47 1.27
C LEU A 64 9.07 -13.05 2.69
N PRO A 65 8.34 -14.15 2.95
CA PRO A 65 8.44 -14.89 4.20
C PRO A 65 9.88 -15.33 4.50
N PRO A 66 10.32 -15.36 5.78
CA PRO A 66 9.51 -15.10 6.98
C PRO A 66 9.36 -13.61 7.34
N HIS A 67 9.84 -12.69 6.51
CA HIS A 67 9.86 -11.26 6.75
C HIS A 67 8.72 -10.50 6.03
N ALA A 68 7.69 -11.21 5.55
CA ALA A 68 6.54 -10.57 4.92
C ALA A 68 5.96 -9.46 5.79
N GLN A 69 5.48 -8.39 5.15
CA GLN A 69 4.92 -7.22 5.82
C GLN A 69 3.50 -6.96 5.35
N ALA A 70 2.55 -6.95 6.28
CA ALA A 70 1.29 -6.25 6.09
C ALA A 70 1.50 -4.75 6.36
N LYS A 71 0.76 -3.91 5.66
CA LYS A 71 0.93 -2.45 5.75
C LYS A 71 -0.41 -1.77 5.97
N LEU A 72 -0.41 -0.77 6.86
CA LEU A 72 -1.52 0.17 7.01
C LEU A 72 -1.00 1.55 6.64
N VAL A 73 -1.45 2.07 5.50
CA VAL A 73 -0.89 3.27 4.88
C VAL A 73 -1.86 4.45 4.92
N ARG A 74 -1.35 5.67 4.98
CA ARG A 74 -2.13 6.91 4.93
C ARG A 74 -1.31 8.09 4.41
N VAL A 75 -2.02 9.13 3.98
CA VAL A 75 -1.43 10.43 3.63
C VAL A 75 -1.63 11.41 4.78
N LEU A 76 -0.55 12.08 5.20
CA LEU A 76 -0.57 13.15 6.20
C LEU A 76 -0.72 14.52 5.54
N ARG A 77 -0.16 14.69 4.33
CA ARG A 77 -0.23 15.90 3.53
C ARG A 77 -0.24 15.54 2.05
N GLY A 78 -1.04 16.28 1.27
CA GLY A 78 -1.13 16.09 -0.17
C GLY A 78 -2.04 14.94 -0.58
N ARG A 79 -1.72 14.34 -1.75
CA ARG A 79 -2.56 13.35 -2.40
C ARG A 79 -1.72 12.33 -3.16
N VAL A 80 -2.05 11.05 -2.99
CA VAL A 80 -1.44 9.93 -3.74
C VAL A 80 -2.50 9.01 -4.33
N LEU A 81 -2.16 8.30 -5.39
CA LEU A 81 -2.84 7.06 -5.79
C LEU A 81 -2.04 5.91 -5.21
N ASP A 82 -2.61 5.20 -4.27
CA ASP A 82 -2.03 4.03 -3.62
C ASP A 82 -2.47 2.76 -4.31
N VAL A 83 -1.53 1.84 -4.59
CA VAL A 83 -1.77 0.64 -5.40
C VAL A 83 -1.29 -0.60 -4.68
N ALA A 84 -2.18 -1.60 -4.58
CA ALA A 84 -1.90 -2.94 -4.07
C ALA A 84 -2.11 -3.96 -5.17
N VAL A 85 -1.09 -4.78 -5.50
CA VAL A 85 -1.16 -5.85 -6.50
C VAL A 85 -1.06 -7.19 -5.81
N ASP A 86 -1.99 -8.11 -6.08
CA ASP A 86 -1.92 -9.48 -5.60
C ASP A 86 -0.79 -10.24 -6.30
N VAL A 87 0.23 -10.65 -5.54
CA VAL A 87 1.38 -11.41 -6.04
C VAL A 87 1.44 -12.83 -5.47
N ARG A 88 0.29 -13.38 -5.04
CA ARG A 88 0.15 -14.73 -4.48
C ARG A 88 -0.16 -15.73 -5.59
N LEU A 89 0.80 -16.56 -5.94
CA LEU A 89 0.64 -17.64 -6.94
C LEU A 89 -0.51 -18.58 -6.53
N GLY A 90 -1.45 -18.79 -7.44
CA GLY A 90 -2.65 -19.60 -7.20
C GLY A 90 -3.83 -18.84 -6.58
N SER A 91 -3.68 -17.55 -6.26
CA SER A 91 -4.79 -16.69 -5.84
C SER A 91 -5.78 -16.46 -6.99
N PRO A 92 -7.10 -16.41 -6.71
CA PRO A 92 -8.11 -16.06 -7.72
C PRO A 92 -7.96 -14.62 -8.24
N THR A 93 -7.24 -13.76 -7.51
CA THR A 93 -6.96 -12.38 -7.87
C THR A 93 -5.50 -12.13 -8.24
N PHE A 94 -4.70 -13.19 -8.48
CA PHE A 94 -3.30 -13.05 -8.87
C PHE A 94 -3.13 -12.11 -10.08
N GLY A 95 -2.24 -11.12 -9.94
CA GLY A 95 -1.99 -10.09 -10.94
C GLY A 95 -3.06 -8.99 -11.02
N GLN A 96 -4.17 -9.09 -10.29
CA GLN A 96 -5.14 -8.00 -10.17
C GLN A 96 -4.64 -6.96 -9.16
N HIS A 97 -5.14 -5.73 -9.29
CA HIS A 97 -4.77 -4.65 -8.38
C HIS A 97 -5.98 -3.86 -7.89
N VAL A 98 -5.77 -3.21 -6.75
CA VAL A 98 -6.62 -2.16 -6.20
C VAL A 98 -5.86 -0.86 -6.28
N ALA A 99 -6.50 0.21 -6.73
CA ALA A 99 -5.95 1.55 -6.74
C ALA A 99 -6.90 2.50 -5.99
N VAL A 100 -6.40 3.19 -4.97
CA VAL A 100 -7.20 4.04 -4.08
C VAL A 100 -6.53 5.40 -3.92
N GLU A 101 -7.30 6.47 -4.12
CA GLU A 101 -6.83 7.82 -3.81
C GLU A 101 -6.86 8.06 -2.30
N LEU A 102 -5.69 8.34 -1.72
CA LEU A 102 -5.51 8.73 -0.32
C LEU A 102 -5.07 10.20 -0.26
N THR A 103 -5.74 10.99 0.60
CA THR A 103 -5.48 12.43 0.71
C THR A 103 -5.49 12.89 2.16
N GLU A 104 -4.87 14.06 2.39
CA GLU A 104 -4.98 14.77 3.67
C GLU A 104 -6.42 15.16 4.04
N ASP A 105 -7.33 15.28 3.05
CA ASP A 105 -8.72 15.67 3.26
C ASP A 105 -9.64 14.48 3.57
N ASN A 106 -9.43 13.33 2.88
CA ASN A 106 -10.27 12.16 3.10
C ASN A 106 -9.84 11.34 4.32
N HIS A 107 -8.59 11.51 4.79
CA HIS A 107 -7.99 10.80 5.93
C HIS A 107 -8.10 9.28 5.87
N ARG A 108 -8.41 8.74 4.70
CA ARG A 108 -8.52 7.29 4.48
C ARG A 108 -7.21 6.59 4.70
N MET A 109 -7.30 5.36 5.16
CA MET A 109 -6.16 4.44 5.25
C MET A 109 -6.46 3.23 4.38
N LEU A 110 -5.42 2.66 3.77
CA LEU A 110 -5.51 1.39 3.06
C LEU A 110 -4.73 0.33 3.82
N PHE A 111 -5.38 -0.81 4.05
CA PHE A 111 -4.72 -1.99 4.58
C PHE A 111 -4.38 -2.96 3.46
N LEU A 112 -3.13 -3.36 3.42
CA LEU A 112 -2.58 -4.37 2.50
C LEU A 112 -2.04 -5.52 3.34
N PRO A 113 -2.61 -6.73 3.25
CA PRO A 113 -2.09 -7.90 3.95
C PRO A 113 -0.80 -8.45 3.31
N HIS A 114 -0.24 -9.49 3.90
CA HIS A 114 0.87 -10.22 3.28
C HIS A 114 0.49 -10.74 1.89
N GLY A 115 1.47 -10.78 0.97
CA GLY A 115 1.25 -11.31 -0.38
C GLY A 115 0.79 -10.27 -1.39
N PHE A 116 0.87 -8.99 -1.02
CA PHE A 116 0.60 -7.88 -1.94
C PHE A 116 1.86 -7.05 -2.18
N ALA A 117 2.13 -6.74 -3.45
CA ALA A 117 3.10 -5.73 -3.83
C ALA A 117 2.46 -4.35 -3.70
N HIS A 118 3.19 -3.39 -3.13
CA HIS A 118 2.69 -2.07 -2.80
C HIS A 118 3.49 -0.98 -3.51
N GLY A 119 2.77 0.02 -3.99
CA GLY A 119 3.35 1.23 -4.54
C GLY A 119 2.38 2.40 -4.53
N PHE A 120 2.87 3.60 -4.80
CA PHE A 120 2.03 4.78 -4.94
C PHE A 120 2.61 5.80 -5.92
N SER A 121 1.74 6.63 -6.47
CA SER A 121 2.11 7.82 -7.25
C SER A 121 1.67 9.10 -6.54
N VAL A 122 2.49 10.16 -6.63
CA VAL A 122 2.19 11.46 -6.02
C VAL A 122 1.45 12.36 -7.01
N LEU A 123 0.21 12.71 -6.66
CA LEU A 123 -0.71 13.47 -7.52
C LEU A 123 -0.81 14.97 -7.15
N SER A 124 -0.28 15.38 -5.99
CA SER A 124 -0.17 16.77 -5.54
C SER A 124 1.25 17.31 -5.71
N GLU A 125 1.48 18.60 -5.49
CA GLU A 125 2.82 19.22 -5.54
C GLU A 125 3.83 18.46 -4.67
N GLU A 126 3.39 18.04 -3.47
CA GLU A 126 4.11 17.11 -2.60
C GLU A 126 3.13 16.21 -1.84
N ALA A 127 3.62 15.10 -1.33
CA ALA A 127 2.89 14.27 -0.39
C ALA A 127 3.80 13.82 0.76
N VAL A 128 3.25 13.81 1.99
CA VAL A 128 3.83 13.14 3.15
C VAL A 128 3.01 11.88 3.40
N PHE A 129 3.68 10.75 3.25
CA PHE A 129 3.10 9.41 3.29
C PHE A 129 3.64 8.63 4.47
N GLN A 130 2.74 8.09 5.29
CA GLN A 130 3.07 7.31 6.48
C GLN A 130 2.48 5.91 6.36
N TYR A 131 3.21 4.90 6.85
CA TYR A 131 2.69 3.55 6.94
C TYR A 131 3.26 2.76 8.11
N LYS A 132 2.41 1.90 8.68
CA LYS A 132 2.75 0.91 9.69
C LYS A 132 3.04 -0.43 9.03
N CYS A 133 3.99 -1.18 9.58
CA CYS A 133 4.32 -2.54 9.19
C CYS A 133 4.22 -3.48 10.39
N ASP A 134 3.73 -4.69 10.17
CA ASP A 134 3.64 -5.75 11.19
C ASP A 134 4.93 -6.57 11.34
N ASN A 135 5.94 -6.29 10.53
CA ASN A 135 7.26 -6.89 10.63
C ASN A 135 8.36 -5.86 10.33
N TYR A 136 9.58 -6.14 10.76
CA TYR A 136 10.73 -5.27 10.53
C TYR A 136 11.22 -5.32 9.09
N TYR A 137 11.92 -4.25 8.67
CA TYR A 137 12.56 -4.21 7.38
C TYR A 137 13.72 -5.21 7.31
N ALA A 138 13.71 -6.06 6.28
CA ALA A 138 14.70 -7.09 5.99
C ALA A 138 15.15 -6.99 4.52
N PRO A 139 16.27 -6.30 4.24
CA PRO A 139 16.74 -6.07 2.87
C PRO A 139 16.92 -7.34 2.03
N GLU A 140 17.32 -8.44 2.69
CA GLU A 140 17.53 -9.75 2.07
C GLU A 140 16.25 -10.44 1.61
N ALA A 141 15.11 -10.04 2.18
CA ALA A 141 13.79 -10.59 1.83
C ALA A 141 13.03 -9.68 0.85
N GLU A 142 13.62 -8.56 0.44
CA GLU A 142 12.95 -7.60 -0.42
C GLU A 142 12.70 -8.16 -1.81
N GLY A 143 11.48 -8.06 -2.28
CA GLY A 143 11.04 -8.35 -3.64
C GLY A 143 10.34 -7.14 -4.25
N ALA A 144 10.31 -7.10 -5.57
CA ALA A 144 9.60 -6.05 -6.29
C ALA A 144 9.23 -6.50 -7.71
N ILE A 145 8.23 -5.83 -8.28
CA ILE A 145 7.83 -5.97 -9.67
C ILE A 145 7.76 -4.61 -10.36
N ALA A 146 7.87 -4.61 -11.69
CA ALA A 146 7.89 -3.40 -12.49
C ALA A 146 6.58 -2.62 -12.34
N TRP A 147 6.70 -1.32 -12.07
CA TRP A 147 5.57 -0.39 -11.94
C TRP A 147 4.77 -0.23 -13.24
N ASP A 148 5.42 -0.42 -14.40
CA ASP A 148 4.89 -0.27 -15.76
C ASP A 148 4.64 -1.61 -16.46
N ASP A 149 4.53 -2.70 -15.71
CA ASP A 149 4.22 -4.01 -16.30
C ASP A 149 2.86 -3.93 -17.02
N PRO A 150 2.85 -4.11 -18.38
CA PRO A 150 1.61 -3.99 -19.15
C PRO A 150 0.57 -5.06 -18.79
N ALA A 151 0.98 -6.18 -18.21
CA ALA A 151 0.06 -7.22 -17.74
C ALA A 151 -0.77 -6.77 -16.51
N LEU A 152 -0.26 -5.81 -15.74
CA LEU A 152 -0.98 -5.25 -14.58
C LEU A 152 -1.96 -4.15 -14.99
N GLY A 153 -1.69 -3.42 -16.08
CA GLY A 153 -2.57 -2.36 -16.59
C GLY A 153 -2.83 -1.21 -15.61
N ILE A 154 -1.87 -0.89 -14.74
CA ILE A 154 -2.03 0.14 -13.70
C ILE A 154 -2.03 1.54 -14.36
N ASN A 155 -3.11 2.28 -14.13
CA ASN A 155 -3.14 3.72 -14.44
C ASN A 155 -2.73 4.50 -13.19
N TRP A 156 -1.52 5.04 -13.21
CA TRP A 156 -0.94 5.80 -12.10
C TRP A 156 -1.51 7.21 -11.90
N GLY A 157 -2.44 7.65 -12.77
CA GLY A 157 -3.04 8.99 -12.70
C GLY A 157 -2.09 10.13 -13.06
N LEU A 158 -0.95 9.82 -13.68
CA LEU A 158 0.08 10.76 -14.08
C LEU A 158 0.33 10.71 -15.59
N PRO A 159 0.63 11.84 -16.24
CA PRO A 159 1.17 11.82 -17.60
C PRO A 159 2.56 11.18 -17.59
N ALA A 160 2.89 10.42 -18.64
CA ALA A 160 4.13 9.63 -18.70
C ALA A 160 5.41 10.47 -18.49
N GLU A 161 5.42 11.70 -19.01
CA GLU A 161 6.52 12.65 -18.89
C GLU A 161 6.73 13.20 -17.47
N ALA A 162 5.72 13.10 -16.61
CA ALA A 162 5.82 13.55 -15.22
C ALA A 162 6.36 12.47 -14.29
N ILE A 163 6.39 11.20 -14.72
CA ILE A 163 6.77 10.08 -13.86
C ILE A 163 8.26 10.15 -13.51
N ARG A 164 8.53 10.00 -12.21
CA ARG A 164 9.87 10.04 -11.62
C ARG A 164 10.09 8.81 -10.74
N LEU A 165 11.12 8.05 -11.07
CA LEU A 165 11.49 6.81 -10.38
C LEU A 165 12.84 6.92 -9.71
N SER A 166 13.06 6.12 -8.70
CA SER A 166 14.42 5.83 -8.23
C SER A 166 15.16 4.95 -9.24
N ALA A 167 16.50 4.96 -9.18
CA ALA A 167 17.32 4.06 -10.00
C ALA A 167 17.03 2.58 -9.73
N LYS A 168 16.48 2.25 -8.56
CA LYS A 168 16.07 0.90 -8.17
C LYS A 168 14.73 0.55 -8.80
N ASP A 169 13.71 1.40 -8.64
CA ASP A 169 12.35 1.16 -9.13
C ASP A 169 12.27 1.03 -10.65
N SER A 170 13.20 1.67 -11.38
CA SER A 170 13.27 1.57 -12.85
C SER A 170 13.81 0.24 -13.39
N LYS A 171 14.24 -0.69 -12.52
CA LYS A 171 14.93 -1.93 -12.91
C LYS A 171 14.24 -3.21 -12.44
N HIS A 172 13.07 -3.10 -11.84
CA HIS A 172 12.35 -4.26 -11.34
C HIS A 172 11.85 -5.16 -12.49
N PRO A 173 11.82 -6.48 -12.29
CA PRO A 173 11.31 -7.43 -13.28
C PRO A 173 9.79 -7.31 -13.43
N ARG A 174 9.26 -7.74 -14.56
CA ARG A 174 7.81 -7.94 -14.73
C ARG A 174 7.31 -9.04 -13.79
N LEU A 175 6.02 -9.04 -13.50
CA LEU A 175 5.39 -10.05 -12.63
C LEU A 175 5.70 -11.49 -13.08
N SER A 176 5.65 -11.74 -14.40
CA SER A 176 5.95 -13.06 -14.99
C SER A 176 7.43 -13.46 -14.89
N GLU A 177 8.32 -12.53 -14.63
CA GLU A 177 9.78 -12.71 -14.56
C GLU A 177 10.31 -12.61 -13.12
N ALA A 178 9.42 -12.32 -12.16
CA ALA A 178 9.79 -12.17 -10.76
C ALA A 178 10.42 -13.48 -10.23
N PRO A 179 11.62 -13.42 -9.63
CA PRO A 179 12.37 -14.63 -9.26
C PRO A 179 11.70 -15.43 -8.16
N GLN A 180 10.93 -14.77 -7.31
CA GLN A 180 10.19 -15.38 -6.22
C GLN A 180 8.95 -14.54 -5.88
N LEU A 181 7.84 -15.23 -5.62
CA LEU A 181 6.55 -14.65 -5.22
C LEU A 181 5.96 -15.42 -4.04
N PHE A 182 4.87 -14.92 -3.51
CA PHE A 182 4.12 -15.62 -2.46
C PHE A 182 3.39 -16.84 -3.05
N ASN A 183 3.17 -17.83 -2.19
CA ASN A 183 2.29 -18.94 -2.51
C ASN A 183 0.96 -18.74 -1.76
N TYR A 184 -0.16 -18.73 -2.47
CA TYR A 184 -1.49 -18.49 -1.88
C TYR A 184 -1.84 -19.49 -0.77
N SER A 185 -1.44 -20.76 -0.94
CA SER A 185 -1.70 -21.81 0.07
C SER A 185 -0.92 -21.63 1.38
N THR A 186 0.16 -20.83 1.35
CA THR A 186 1.02 -20.54 2.51
C THR A 186 0.81 -19.14 3.08
N THR A 187 0.02 -18.31 2.40
CA THR A 187 -0.32 -16.98 2.90
C THR A 187 -1.26 -17.17 4.07
N LEU A 188 -0.78 -16.89 5.26
CA LEU A 188 -1.53 -17.02 6.49
C LEU A 188 -2.86 -16.26 6.34
N HIS A 189 -3.94 -16.98 6.61
CA HIS A 189 -5.22 -16.34 6.86
C HIS A 189 -5.02 -15.34 7.99
N LEU A 190 -5.48 -14.13 7.78
CA LEU A 190 -5.60 -13.07 8.78
C LEU A 190 -6.34 -13.56 10.01
#